data_cb2e49f88c16d0a44d0f40887f4c35bf
#
_entry.id   cb2e49f88c16d0a44d0f40887f4c35bf
#
_cell.length_a   1.000
_cell.length_b   1.000
_cell.length_c   1.000
_cell.angle_alpha   90.00
_cell.angle_beta   90.00
_cell.angle_gamma   90.00
#
_symmetry.space_group_name_H-M   'P 1'
#
loop_
_entity.id
_entity.type
_entity.pdbx_description
1 polymer ?
#
loop_
_entity_poly.entity_id
_entity_poly.type
_entity_poly.pdbx_seq_one_letter_code
_entity_poly.pdbx_strand_id
1 'polypeptide(L)'
;MVDPKYILPNGNPYDLWEDHTQYKTVLHVSQKNGSLTGDGSEKNPFLNIAQAVPLAKPGTKVIIHEGIYRETVRPIYGGNSETEMVMFCAAEGEQVEITGAEIFNGTFRDSEGWKKQEGSIRNRYDFDQPEAKVYAA
;
A
#
# COMPACT_ATOMS: atom_id res chain seq x y z
N MET A 1 15.69 -24.31 -17.80
CA MET A 1 14.51 -24.26 -18.73
C MET A 1 13.62 -23.14 -18.22
N VAL A 2 13.37 -22.13 -19.05
CA VAL A 2 12.49 -20.99 -18.67
C VAL A 2 11.05 -21.50 -18.63
N ASP A 3 10.31 -21.20 -17.57
CA ASP A 3 8.89 -21.55 -17.44
C ASP A 3 8.12 -20.92 -18.62
N PRO A 4 7.31 -21.70 -19.39
CA PRO A 4 6.59 -21.22 -20.56
C PRO A 4 5.70 -19.99 -20.32
N LYS A 5 5.28 -19.75 -19.08
CA LYS A 5 4.47 -18.56 -18.71
C LYS A 5 5.26 -17.25 -18.77
N TYR A 6 6.58 -17.32 -18.84
CA TYR A 6 7.47 -16.13 -18.90
C TYR A 6 8.05 -15.93 -20.31
N ILE A 7 7.37 -16.37 -21.35
CA ILE A 7 7.76 -16.11 -22.73
C ILE A 7 6.95 -14.94 -23.27
N LEU A 8 7.68 -13.94 -23.80
CA LEU A 8 7.09 -12.78 -24.45
C LEU A 8 6.37 -13.18 -25.77
N PRO A 9 5.40 -12.36 -26.25
CA PRO A 9 4.71 -12.63 -27.51
C PRO A 9 5.64 -12.76 -28.73
N ASN A 10 6.84 -12.21 -28.68
CA ASN A 10 7.86 -12.33 -29.73
C ASN A 10 8.68 -13.65 -29.64
N GLY A 11 8.33 -14.56 -28.71
CA GLY A 11 9.01 -15.84 -28.51
C GLY A 11 10.28 -15.78 -27.66
N ASN A 12 10.69 -14.61 -27.19
CA ASN A 12 11.85 -14.50 -26.32
C ASN A 12 11.47 -14.77 -24.86
N PRO A 13 12.37 -15.39 -24.07
CA PRO A 13 12.16 -15.50 -22.64
C PRO A 13 12.09 -14.09 -22.00
N TYR A 14 11.15 -13.91 -21.08
CA TYR A 14 11.13 -12.73 -20.22
C TYR A 14 12.25 -12.90 -19.18
N ASP A 15 13.18 -11.97 -19.18
CA ASP A 15 14.26 -11.95 -18.21
C ASP A 15 13.71 -11.39 -16.90
N LEU A 16 13.49 -12.29 -15.93
CA LEU A 16 13.02 -11.90 -14.59
C LEU A 16 14.19 -11.21 -13.88
N TRP A 17 13.95 -9.98 -13.54
CA TRP A 17 14.87 -9.20 -12.75
C TRP A 17 15.01 -9.81 -11.33
N GLU A 18 16.25 -10.00 -10.90
CA GLU A 18 16.58 -10.46 -9.55
C GLU A 18 17.24 -9.34 -8.76
N ASP A 19 16.86 -9.21 -7.49
CA ASP A 19 17.46 -8.23 -6.60
C ASP A 19 18.74 -8.81 -5.98
N HIS A 20 19.87 -8.24 -6.32
CA HIS A 20 21.18 -8.60 -5.79
C HIS A 20 21.69 -7.61 -4.73
N THR A 21 20.81 -6.76 -4.20
CA THR A 21 21.17 -5.73 -3.22
C THR A 21 21.60 -6.33 -1.89
N GLN A 22 22.76 -5.91 -1.41
CA GLN A 22 23.19 -6.12 -0.04
C GLN A 22 22.63 -4.98 0.82
N TYR A 23 21.48 -5.21 1.48
CA TYR A 23 20.84 -4.20 2.30
C TYR A 23 21.64 -3.90 3.56
N LYS A 24 22.18 -2.68 3.65
CA LYS A 24 22.99 -2.20 4.78
C LYS A 24 22.15 -1.63 5.90
N THR A 25 20.98 -1.11 5.56
CA THR A 25 20.03 -0.50 6.50
C THR A 25 18.72 -1.28 6.45
N VAL A 26 18.23 -1.68 7.61
CA VAL A 26 16.93 -2.33 7.75
C VAL A 26 16.07 -1.49 8.68
N LEU A 27 14.89 -1.12 8.21
CA LEU A 27 13.90 -0.37 8.98
C LEU A 27 12.66 -1.26 9.19
N HIS A 28 12.08 -1.16 10.37
CA HIS A 28 10.89 -1.91 10.75
C HIS A 28 9.70 -0.98 10.94
N VAL A 29 8.54 -1.41 10.45
CA VAL A 29 7.25 -0.74 10.61
C VAL A 29 6.27 -1.74 11.22
N SER A 30 5.58 -1.37 12.29
CA SER A 30 4.62 -2.24 12.97
C SER A 30 3.48 -1.43 13.58
N GLN A 31 2.25 -1.72 13.21
CA GLN A 31 1.08 -1.09 13.84
C GLN A 31 0.90 -1.54 15.28
N LYS A 32 1.29 -2.76 15.61
CA LYS A 32 1.12 -3.35 16.94
C LYS A 32 2.16 -2.87 17.94
N ASN A 33 3.43 -2.78 17.52
CA ASN A 33 4.57 -2.50 18.39
C ASN A 33 5.26 -1.18 18.05
N GLY A 34 4.82 -0.49 17.00
CA GLY A 34 5.43 0.72 16.52
C GLY A 34 5.00 1.98 17.27
N SER A 35 5.77 3.02 17.11
CA SER A 35 5.55 4.33 17.71
C SER A 35 5.76 5.46 16.70
N LEU A 36 5.04 6.57 16.89
CA LEU A 36 5.30 7.82 16.15
C LEU A 36 6.69 8.40 16.45
N THR A 37 7.28 8.03 17.59
CA THR A 37 8.65 8.40 17.99
C THR A 37 9.64 7.26 17.81
N GLY A 38 9.24 6.20 17.12
CA GLY A 38 10.11 5.08 16.79
C GLY A 38 11.32 5.52 15.97
N ASP A 39 12.39 4.77 16.05
CA ASP A 39 13.62 5.00 15.27
C ASP A 39 13.75 4.05 14.07
N GLY A 40 12.78 3.17 13.89
CA GLY A 40 12.76 2.16 12.83
C GLY A 40 13.60 0.92 13.11
N SER A 41 14.16 0.78 14.30
CA SER A 41 14.80 -0.46 14.70
C SER A 41 13.75 -1.56 14.99
N GLU A 42 14.18 -2.82 15.01
CA GLU A 42 13.31 -3.95 15.34
C GLU A 42 12.67 -3.82 16.74
N LYS A 43 13.39 -3.22 17.69
CA LYS A 43 12.92 -3.01 19.08
C LYS A 43 12.03 -1.78 19.24
N ASN A 44 12.16 -0.80 18.35
CA ASN A 44 11.42 0.46 18.40
C ASN A 44 10.97 0.83 16.98
N PRO A 45 10.09 0.02 16.35
CA PRO A 45 9.67 0.22 14.98
C PRO A 45 8.84 1.48 14.79
N PHE A 46 8.76 1.94 13.55
CA PHE A 46 7.81 2.97 13.17
C PHE A 46 6.37 2.45 13.24
N LEU A 47 5.43 3.34 13.53
CA LEU A 47 4.00 3.02 13.55
C LEU A 47 3.43 2.94 12.12
N ASN A 48 3.88 3.83 11.24
CA ASN A 48 3.38 4.01 9.88
C ASN A 48 4.50 3.84 8.86
N ILE A 49 4.16 3.37 7.66
CA ILE A 49 5.12 3.24 6.55
C ILE A 49 5.64 4.62 6.12
N ALA A 50 4.80 5.66 6.20
CA ALA A 50 5.16 7.03 5.87
C ALA A 50 6.38 7.55 6.67
N GLN A 51 6.61 7.06 7.90
CA GLN A 51 7.78 7.42 8.71
C GLN A 51 9.09 6.84 8.14
N ALA A 52 9.01 5.64 7.54
CA ALA A 52 10.17 4.99 6.95
C ALA A 52 10.55 5.61 5.58
N VAL A 53 9.59 6.14 4.84
CA VAL A 53 9.77 6.66 3.48
C VAL A 53 10.95 7.64 3.34
N PRO A 54 11.10 8.69 4.16
CA PRO A 54 12.21 9.65 4.03
C PRO A 54 13.58 9.05 4.37
N LEU A 55 13.61 7.92 5.04
CA LEU A 55 14.84 7.21 5.44
C LEU A 55 15.19 6.06 4.51
N ALA A 56 14.25 5.63 3.66
CA ALA A 56 14.42 4.54 2.72
C ALA A 56 15.26 4.97 1.50
N LYS A 57 16.56 5.14 1.73
CA LYS A 57 17.57 5.49 0.72
C LYS A 57 18.09 4.22 0.01
N PRO A 58 18.84 4.34 -1.12
CA PRO A 58 19.46 3.19 -1.77
C PRO A 58 20.22 2.29 -0.79
N GLY A 59 20.03 0.98 -0.89
CA GLY A 59 20.56 -0.01 0.05
C GLY A 59 19.76 -0.17 1.35
N THR A 60 18.52 0.37 1.40
CA THR A 60 17.62 0.22 2.55
C THR A 60 16.52 -0.79 2.27
N LYS A 61 16.27 -1.66 3.25
CA LYS A 61 15.13 -2.57 3.29
C LYS A 61 14.16 -2.13 4.37
N VAL A 62 12.90 -1.91 4.02
CA VAL A 62 11.82 -1.60 4.95
C VAL A 62 10.98 -2.86 5.14
N ILE A 63 10.99 -3.43 6.33
CA ILE A 63 10.21 -4.60 6.71
C ILE A 63 8.93 -4.14 7.39
N ILE A 64 7.80 -4.48 6.79
CA ILE A 64 6.48 -4.10 7.27
C ILE A 64 5.87 -5.32 7.94
N HIS A 65 5.54 -5.18 9.22
CA HIS A 65 4.91 -6.21 10.03
C HIS A 65 3.40 -6.26 9.83
N GLU A 66 2.79 -7.36 10.25
CA GLU A 66 1.36 -7.63 10.14
C GLU A 66 0.49 -6.43 10.50
N GLY A 67 -0.49 -6.14 9.63
CA GLY A 67 -1.45 -5.06 9.84
C GLY A 67 -2.11 -4.57 8.57
N ILE A 68 -3.11 -3.68 8.75
CA ILE A 68 -3.80 -2.99 7.67
C ILE A 68 -3.40 -1.52 7.68
N TYR A 69 -2.52 -1.15 6.79
CA TYR A 69 -1.96 0.19 6.67
C TYR A 69 -2.82 1.03 5.72
N ARG A 70 -3.62 1.93 6.30
CA ARG A 70 -4.50 2.85 5.55
C ARG A 70 -3.76 4.13 5.24
N GLU A 71 -2.84 4.04 4.29
CA GLU A 71 -1.97 5.16 3.94
C GLU A 71 -1.51 5.08 2.48
N THR A 72 -1.06 6.20 1.94
CA THR A 72 -0.43 6.26 0.64
C THR A 72 1.08 6.22 0.80
N VAL A 73 1.71 5.19 0.27
CA VAL A 73 3.17 5.06 0.27
C VAL A 73 3.73 5.75 -0.98
N ARG A 74 4.52 6.78 -0.79
CA ARG A 74 5.18 7.53 -1.88
C ARG A 74 6.68 7.54 -1.66
N PRO A 75 7.42 6.53 -2.18
CA PRO A 75 8.87 6.50 -2.06
C PRO A 75 9.50 7.77 -2.64
N ILE A 76 10.43 8.38 -1.90
CA ILE A 76 11.15 9.58 -2.31
C ILE A 76 12.40 9.20 -3.09
N TYR A 77 13.00 8.08 -2.69
CA TYR A 77 14.23 7.57 -3.30
C TYR A 77 13.94 6.27 -4.06
N GLY A 78 14.58 6.10 -5.21
CA GLY A 78 14.70 4.83 -5.90
C GLY A 78 16.04 4.18 -5.61
N GLY A 79 16.34 3.06 -6.26
CA GLY A 79 17.68 2.47 -6.27
C GLY A 79 18.64 3.27 -7.15
N ASN A 80 19.93 3.18 -6.86
CA ASN A 80 20.99 3.74 -7.70
C ASN A 80 21.47 2.76 -8.78
N SER A 81 21.33 1.47 -8.51
CA SER A 81 21.75 0.37 -9.39
C SER A 81 21.00 -0.91 -9.00
N GLU A 82 21.14 -1.96 -9.77
CA GLU A 82 20.61 -3.31 -9.48
C GLU A 82 21.20 -3.95 -8.20
N THR A 83 22.26 -3.37 -7.64
CA THR A 83 22.88 -3.80 -6.39
C THR A 83 22.70 -2.81 -5.23
N GLU A 84 21.99 -1.71 -5.47
CA GLU A 84 21.67 -0.67 -4.49
C GLU A 84 20.21 -0.25 -4.60
N MET A 85 19.31 -1.20 -4.44
CA MET A 85 17.87 -0.97 -4.50
C MET A 85 17.30 -0.47 -3.17
N VAL A 86 16.05 0.00 -3.22
CA VAL A 86 15.23 0.26 -2.04
C VAL A 86 14.11 -0.78 -2.05
N MET A 87 13.96 -1.52 -0.96
CA MET A 87 12.94 -2.56 -0.84
C MET A 87 11.92 -2.22 0.26
N PHE A 88 10.65 -2.35 -0.08
CA PHE A 88 9.55 -2.42 0.88
C PHE A 88 8.95 -3.82 0.79
N CYS A 89 8.95 -4.57 1.87
CA CYS A 89 8.43 -5.93 1.88
C CYS A 89 7.69 -6.24 3.18
N ALA A 90 6.76 -7.19 3.11
CA ALA A 90 6.18 -7.76 4.32
C ALA A 90 7.24 -8.56 5.09
N ALA A 91 7.10 -8.63 6.41
CA ALA A 91 7.85 -9.58 7.21
C ALA A 91 7.49 -11.02 6.81
N GLU A 92 8.46 -11.91 6.89
CA GLU A 92 8.28 -13.29 6.43
C GLU A 92 7.16 -14.00 7.22
N GLY A 93 6.19 -14.56 6.49
CA GLY A 93 5.05 -15.26 7.09
C GLY A 93 3.97 -14.35 7.68
N GLU A 94 4.12 -13.03 7.60
CA GLU A 94 3.15 -12.08 8.14
C GLU A 94 2.23 -11.54 7.02
N GLN A 95 0.98 -11.25 7.38
CA GLN A 95 0.00 -10.71 6.44
C GLN A 95 -0.06 -9.19 6.54
N VAL A 96 0.29 -8.53 5.45
CA VAL A 96 0.31 -7.07 5.34
C VAL A 96 -0.64 -6.62 4.26
N GLU A 97 -1.53 -5.69 4.58
CA GLU A 97 -2.40 -5.01 3.63
C GLU A 97 -2.09 -3.51 3.63
N ILE A 98 -1.82 -2.95 2.46
CA ILE A 98 -1.71 -1.50 2.26
C ILE A 98 -2.91 -1.08 1.42
N THR A 99 -3.74 -0.19 1.96
CA THR A 99 -4.98 0.21 1.30
C THR A 99 -5.19 1.71 1.37
N GLY A 100 -5.71 2.28 0.27
CA GLY A 100 -6.17 3.67 0.24
C GLY A 100 -7.63 3.84 0.71
N ALA A 101 -8.30 2.74 1.09
CA ALA A 101 -9.68 2.79 1.56
C ALA A 101 -9.75 3.35 2.97
N GLU A 102 -10.74 4.19 3.22
CA GLU A 102 -11.09 4.68 4.55
C GLU A 102 -12.22 3.86 5.17
N ILE A 103 -12.28 3.86 6.50
CA ILE A 103 -13.39 3.23 7.22
C ILE A 103 -14.59 4.17 7.13
N PHE A 104 -15.63 3.73 6.44
CA PHE A 104 -16.89 4.46 6.41
C PHE A 104 -17.67 4.22 7.70
N ASN A 105 -17.81 5.26 8.53
CA ASN A 105 -18.55 5.23 9.78
C ASN A 105 -19.92 5.92 9.69
N GLY A 106 -20.32 6.34 8.49
CA GLY A 106 -21.60 7.00 8.24
C GLY A 106 -22.76 6.01 8.06
N THR A 107 -23.96 6.54 8.06
CA THR A 107 -25.17 5.80 7.71
C THR A 107 -25.60 6.11 6.28
N PHE A 108 -26.09 5.12 5.59
CA PHE A 108 -26.72 5.33 4.28
C PHE A 108 -28.12 5.86 4.50
N ARG A 109 -28.50 6.90 3.75
CA ARG A 109 -29.84 7.46 3.72
C ARG A 109 -30.29 7.68 2.28
N ASP A 110 -31.58 7.74 2.05
CA ASP A 110 -32.11 8.11 0.75
C ASP A 110 -31.71 9.56 0.40
N SER A 111 -31.27 9.77 -0.84
CA SER A 111 -30.88 11.10 -1.30
C SER A 111 -32.08 12.04 -1.41
N GLU A 112 -31.99 13.22 -0.78
CA GLU A 112 -33.06 14.25 -0.79
C GLU A 112 -33.22 14.87 -2.16
N GLY A 113 -33.10 14.56 -3.15
CA GLY A 113 -33.28 15.10 -4.51
C GLY A 113 -33.61 14.03 -5.52
N TRP A 114 -33.65 12.80 -5.07
CA TRP A 114 -33.91 11.67 -5.94
C TRP A 114 -35.31 11.13 -5.74
N LYS A 115 -36.10 11.21 -6.80
CA LYS A 115 -37.38 10.51 -6.84
C LYS A 115 -37.15 9.11 -7.36
N LYS A 116 -37.68 8.12 -6.66
CA LYS A 116 -37.70 6.73 -7.13
C LYS A 116 -38.44 6.69 -8.45
N GLN A 117 -37.79 6.37 -9.52
CA GLN A 117 -38.44 6.16 -10.81
C GLN A 117 -39.11 4.78 -10.79
N GLU A 118 -40.36 4.72 -11.10
CA GLU A 118 -41.13 3.46 -11.15
C GLU A 118 -40.44 2.52 -12.16
N GLY A 119 -40.06 1.30 -11.73
CA GLY A 119 -39.33 0.33 -12.53
C GLY A 119 -37.80 0.41 -12.43
N SER A 120 -37.25 1.35 -11.66
CA SER A 120 -35.79 1.41 -11.43
C SER A 120 -35.37 0.53 -10.27
N ILE A 121 -34.47 -0.44 -10.53
CA ILE A 121 -33.92 -1.35 -9.52
C ILE A 121 -32.80 -0.70 -8.69
N ARG A 122 -32.42 0.55 -8.99
CA ARG A 122 -31.29 1.20 -8.36
C ARG A 122 -31.76 2.16 -7.28
N ASN A 123 -31.64 1.74 -6.03
CA ASN A 123 -31.68 2.66 -4.90
C ASN A 123 -30.33 3.38 -4.88
N ARG A 124 -30.36 4.71 -4.95
CA ARG A 124 -29.15 5.53 -4.76
C ARG A 124 -29.23 6.12 -3.36
N TYR A 125 -28.10 6.06 -2.67
CA TYR A 125 -27.96 6.57 -1.31
C TYR A 125 -26.90 7.65 -1.30
N ASP A 126 -27.12 8.72 -0.56
CA ASP A 126 -26.06 9.67 -0.23
C ASP A 126 -25.26 9.12 0.96
N PHE A 127 -23.97 9.38 0.90
CA PHE A 127 -23.10 9.13 2.04
C PHE A 127 -23.18 10.34 2.98
N ASP A 128 -23.45 10.08 4.23
CA ASP A 128 -23.49 11.12 5.26
C ASP A 128 -22.06 11.53 5.68
N GLN A 129 -21.30 11.97 4.67
CA GLN A 129 -19.98 12.57 4.87
C GLN A 129 -19.99 13.97 4.28
N PRO A 130 -19.52 14.99 5.03
CA PRO A 130 -19.57 16.38 4.59
C PRO A 130 -18.78 16.67 3.31
N GLU A 131 -17.91 15.77 2.90
CA GLU A 131 -17.06 15.92 1.71
C GLU A 131 -17.42 14.97 0.54
N ALA A 132 -18.32 14.02 0.75
CA ALA A 132 -18.75 13.11 -0.30
C ALA A 132 -19.79 13.79 -1.19
N LYS A 133 -19.35 14.35 -2.29
CA LYS A 133 -20.27 14.84 -3.35
C LYS A 133 -20.59 13.68 -4.29
N VAL A 134 -21.79 13.12 -4.18
CA VAL A 134 -22.31 12.21 -5.19
C VAL A 134 -22.81 13.04 -6.36
N TYR A 135 -22.09 13.05 -7.46
CA TYR A 135 -22.54 13.69 -8.69
C TYR A 135 -23.47 12.71 -9.42
N ALA A 136 -24.72 13.11 -9.59
CA ALA A 136 -25.61 12.47 -10.52
C ALA A 136 -25.24 12.95 -11.94
N ALA A 137 -24.96 12.01 -12.81
CA ALA A 137 -24.90 12.28 -14.24
C ALA A 137 -26.31 12.36 -14.82
#